data_5702e4678fea26b05e6793ac03660a93
#
_entry.id   5702e4678fea26b05e6793ac03660a93
#
_cell.length_a   1.000
_cell.length_b   1.000
_cell.length_c   1.000
_cell.angle_alpha   90.00
_cell.angle_beta   90.00
_cell.angle_gamma   90.00
#
_symmetry.space_group_name_H-M   'P 1'
#
loop_
_entity.id
_entity.type
_entity.pdbx_description
1 polymer ?
#
loop_
_entity_poly.entity_id
_entity_poly.type
_entity_poly.pdbx_seq_one_letter_code
_entity_poly.pdbx_strand_id
1 'polypeptide(L)'
;MTLYSNFFSSAVNSVETKPDKVLIRYSSNIEKEYVYNCENVAEFTNELCSVLTSNELLQDGGSVGKFIHKSRRNNTLVESK
;
A
#
# COMPACT_ATOMS: atom_id res chain seq x y z
N MET A 1 9.67 -10.00 -3.60
CA MET A 1 8.88 -9.77 -2.38
C MET A 1 9.54 -8.67 -1.56
N THR A 2 8.83 -7.61 -1.29
CA THR A 2 9.38 -6.44 -0.60
C THR A 2 8.38 -5.92 0.43
N LEU A 3 8.87 -5.66 1.62
CA LEU A 3 8.08 -5.06 2.70
C LEU A 3 8.42 -3.58 2.81
N TYR A 4 7.40 -2.74 2.73
CA TYR A 4 7.53 -1.30 2.94
C TYR A 4 6.91 -0.95 4.28
N SER A 5 7.70 -0.32 5.14
CA SER A 5 7.26 0.14 6.46
C SER A 5 8.01 1.43 6.80
N ASN A 6 7.82 1.95 7.99
CA ASN A 6 8.50 3.17 8.45
C ASN A 6 8.22 4.41 7.58
N PHE A 7 7.02 4.48 7.03
CA PHE A 7 6.57 5.67 6.32
C PHE A 7 5.54 6.43 7.16
N PHE A 8 5.33 7.70 6.81
CA PHE A 8 4.37 8.54 7.52
C PHE A 8 2.95 8.23 7.02
N SER A 9 2.16 7.56 7.85
CA SER A 9 0.76 7.28 7.51
C SER A 9 -0.06 7.10 8.79
N SER A 10 -1.24 7.74 8.82
CA SER A 10 -2.19 7.57 9.91
C SER A 10 -3.09 6.35 9.70
N ALA A 11 -3.20 5.84 8.47
CA ALA A 11 -4.12 4.78 8.12
C ALA A 11 -3.45 3.44 7.82
N VAL A 12 -2.25 3.46 7.24
CA VAL A 12 -1.57 2.25 6.78
C VAL A 12 -0.27 2.05 7.56
N ASN A 13 -0.11 0.86 8.15
CA ASN A 13 1.07 0.51 8.92
C ASN A 13 2.19 -0.04 8.03
N SER A 14 1.86 -0.94 7.12
CA SER A 14 2.85 -1.54 6.21
C SER A 14 2.20 -2.06 4.94
N VAL A 15 3.02 -2.19 3.90
CA VAL A 15 2.62 -2.76 2.60
C VAL A 15 3.70 -3.74 2.18
N GLU A 16 3.31 -4.97 1.86
CA GLU A 16 4.22 -5.97 1.33
C GLU A 16 3.80 -6.34 -0.09
N THR A 17 4.75 -6.35 -1.03
CA THR A 17 4.48 -6.73 -2.42
C THR A 17 5.00 -8.13 -2.70
N LYS A 18 4.17 -8.93 -3.39
CA LYS A 18 4.51 -10.26 -3.89
C LYS A 18 4.32 -10.26 -5.40
N PRO A 19 4.74 -11.32 -6.12
CA PRO A 19 4.65 -11.33 -7.60
C PRO A 19 3.25 -11.08 -8.16
N ASP A 20 2.21 -11.45 -7.43
CA ASP A 20 0.83 -11.33 -7.91
C ASP A 20 -0.13 -10.78 -6.87
N LYS A 21 0.40 -10.36 -5.71
CA LYS A 21 -0.43 -9.92 -4.59
C LYS A 21 0.21 -8.77 -3.85
N VAL A 22 -0.62 -8.02 -3.13
CA VAL A 22 -0.17 -6.96 -2.23
C VAL A 22 -0.84 -7.20 -0.88
N LEU A 23 -0.05 -7.20 0.18
CA LEU A 23 -0.54 -7.39 1.54
C LEU A 23 -0.43 -6.08 2.31
N ILE A 24 -1.52 -5.69 2.94
CA ILE A 24 -1.59 -4.40 3.63
C ILE A 24 -2.01 -4.61 5.07
N ARG A 25 -1.27 -3.99 5.99
CA ARG A 25 -1.66 -3.89 7.39
C ARG A 25 -2.06 -2.46 7.68
N TYR A 26 -3.28 -2.30 8.17
CA TYR A 26 -3.79 -0.97 8.53
C TYR A 26 -3.45 -0.66 9.97
N SER A 27 -3.21 0.61 10.26
CA SER A 27 -2.83 1.06 11.61
C SER A 27 -3.92 0.79 12.65
N SER A 28 -5.18 0.75 12.23
CA SER A 28 -6.30 0.47 13.12
C SER A 28 -6.37 -0.99 13.56
N ASN A 29 -5.73 -1.90 12.82
CA ASN A 29 -5.73 -3.33 13.13
C ASN A 29 -4.47 -3.98 12.56
N ILE A 30 -3.33 -3.73 13.19
CA ILE A 30 -2.02 -4.20 12.71
C ILE A 30 -1.86 -5.72 12.80
N GLU A 31 -2.69 -6.39 13.59
CA GLU A 31 -2.65 -7.85 13.72
C GLU A 31 -3.27 -8.55 12.52
N LYS A 32 -4.12 -7.85 11.75
CA LYS A 32 -4.78 -8.42 10.59
C LYS A 32 -4.09 -7.98 9.31
N GLU A 33 -3.72 -8.96 8.49
CA GLU A 33 -3.12 -8.72 7.19
C GLU A 33 -4.18 -8.87 6.12
N TYR A 34 -4.39 -7.82 5.34
CA TYR A 34 -5.33 -7.85 4.22
C TYR A 34 -4.59 -8.20 2.95
N VAL A 35 -5.10 -9.20 2.23
CA VAL A 35 -4.48 -9.69 0.98
C VAL A 35 -5.29 -9.20 -0.19
N TYR A 36 -4.62 -8.55 -1.14
CA TYR A 36 -5.23 -8.06 -2.37
C TYR A 36 -4.55 -8.69 -3.57
N ASN A 37 -5.34 -9.11 -4.56
CA ASN A 37 -4.81 -9.53 -5.84
C ASN A 37 -4.42 -8.31 -6.65
N CYS A 38 -3.30 -8.39 -7.35
CA CYS A 38 -2.80 -7.30 -8.18
C CYS A 38 -2.23 -7.88 -9.47
N GLU A 39 -2.80 -7.49 -10.59
CA GLU A 39 -2.36 -8.01 -11.90
C GLU A 39 -1.00 -7.46 -12.31
N ASN A 40 -0.72 -6.22 -11.96
CA ASN A 40 0.53 -5.57 -12.33
C ASN A 40 1.21 -4.98 -11.10
N VAL A 41 1.84 -5.86 -10.32
CA VAL A 41 2.53 -5.48 -9.10
C VAL A 41 3.71 -4.55 -9.39
N ALA A 42 4.38 -4.72 -10.54
CA ALA A 42 5.51 -3.86 -10.90
C ALA A 42 5.07 -2.40 -11.05
N GLU A 43 3.96 -2.16 -11.73
CA GLU A 43 3.41 -0.81 -11.88
C GLU A 43 2.93 -0.26 -10.54
N PHE A 44 2.22 -1.08 -9.77
CA PHE A 44 1.80 -0.70 -8.42
C PHE A 44 3.00 -0.30 -7.56
N THR A 45 4.07 -1.09 -7.60
CA THR A 45 5.28 -0.83 -6.82
C THR A 45 5.94 0.48 -7.23
N ASN A 46 6.01 0.76 -8.54
CA ASN A 46 6.57 2.02 -9.03
C ASN A 46 5.78 3.22 -8.53
N GLU A 47 4.46 3.14 -8.56
CA GLU A 47 3.60 4.21 -8.03
C GLU A 47 3.74 4.34 -6.53
N LEU A 48 3.80 3.22 -5.82
CA LEU A 48 3.99 3.21 -4.37
C LEU A 48 5.31 3.89 -4.00
N CYS A 49 6.40 3.57 -4.70
CA CYS A 49 7.70 4.19 -4.43
C CYS A 49 7.63 5.72 -4.63
N SER A 50 6.93 6.17 -5.65
CA SER A 50 6.73 7.61 -5.87
C SER A 50 5.96 8.25 -4.72
N VAL A 51 4.90 7.58 -4.27
CA VAL A 51 4.10 8.06 -3.13
C VAL A 51 4.93 8.10 -1.86
N LEU A 52 5.74 7.06 -1.62
CA LEU A 52 6.58 7.00 -0.42
C LEU A 52 7.67 8.08 -0.44
N THR A 53 8.23 8.39 -1.61
CA THR A 53 9.19 9.48 -1.75
C THR A 53 8.55 10.81 -1.39
N SER A 54 7.36 11.10 -1.93
CA SER A 54 6.62 12.31 -1.59
C SER A 54 6.23 12.32 -0.11
N ASN A 55 5.83 11.18 0.43
CA ASN A 55 5.48 11.03 1.84
C ASN A 55 6.65 11.40 2.75
N GLU A 56 7.85 10.93 2.41
CA GLU A 56 9.06 11.24 3.19
C GLU A 56 9.40 12.72 3.13
N LEU A 57 9.31 13.33 1.94
CA LEU A 57 9.64 14.75 1.75
C LEU A 57 8.63 15.68 2.42
N LEU A 58 7.35 15.37 2.31
CA LEU A 58 6.26 16.24 2.79
C LEU A 58 5.75 15.83 4.18
N GLN A 59 6.14 14.67 4.65
CA GLN A 59 5.67 14.08 5.92
C GLN A 59 4.13 14.09 6.00
N ASP A 60 3.50 13.73 4.87
CA ASP A 60 2.04 13.71 4.74
C ASP A 60 1.49 12.36 5.16
N GLY A 61 0.87 12.30 6.35
CA GLY A 61 0.31 11.05 6.89
C GLY A 61 -0.87 10.49 6.11
N GLY A 62 -1.44 11.24 5.17
CA GLY A 62 -2.58 10.79 4.38
C GLY A 62 -2.26 10.25 2.99
N SER A 63 -1.05 10.48 2.48
CA SER A 63 -0.74 10.16 1.07
C SER A 63 -0.79 8.67 0.76
N VAL A 64 -0.25 7.83 1.63
CA VAL A 64 -0.26 6.38 1.43
C VAL A 64 -1.68 5.83 1.49
N GLY A 65 -2.47 6.27 2.46
CA GLY A 65 -3.86 5.85 2.58
C GLY A 65 -4.69 6.23 1.35
N LYS A 66 -4.51 7.45 0.84
CA LYS A 66 -5.18 7.90 -0.38
C LYS A 66 -4.79 7.07 -1.59
N PHE A 67 -3.51 6.75 -1.72
CA PHE A 67 -3.00 5.91 -2.80
C PHE A 67 -3.63 4.52 -2.76
N ILE A 68 -3.67 3.88 -1.59
CA ILE A 68 -4.28 2.56 -1.44
C ILE A 68 -5.77 2.60 -1.78
N HIS A 69 -6.47 3.62 -1.28
CA HIS A 69 -7.90 3.78 -1.55
C HIS A 69 -8.17 3.95 -3.06
N LYS A 70 -7.36 4.76 -3.73
CA LYS A 70 -7.45 4.96 -5.18
C LYS A 70 -7.20 3.65 -5.92
N SER A 71 -6.21 2.87 -5.51
CA SER A 71 -5.88 1.59 -6.13
C SER A 71 -7.05 0.61 -6.00
N ARG A 72 -7.74 0.60 -4.86
CA ARG A 72 -8.91 -0.24 -4.67
C ARG A 72 -10.08 0.20 -5.55
N ARG A 73 -10.30 1.51 -5.67
CA ARG A 73 -11.38 2.06 -6.50
C ARG A 73 -11.15 1.76 -7.98
N ASN A 74 -9.91 1.75 -8.42
CA ASN A 74 -9.53 1.50 -9.82
C ASN A 74 -9.37 0.01 -10.12
N ASN A 75 -9.65 -0.87 -9.15
CA ASN A 75 -9.48 -2.32 -9.24
C ASN A 75 -8.02 -2.73 -9.51
N THR A 76 -7.07 -1.85 -9.20
CA THR A 76 -5.65 -2.22 -9.21
C THR A 76 -5.38 -3.22 -8.09
N LEU A 77 -6.04 -3.01 -6.95
CA LEU A 77 -6.04 -3.96 -5.83
C LEU A 77 -7.46 -4.50 -5.65
N VAL A 78 -7.60 -5.81 -5.76
CA VAL A 78 -8.88 -6.49 -5.57
C VAL A 78 -8.78 -7.40 -4.36
N GLU A 79 -9.65 -7.21 -3.38
CA GLU A 79 -9.61 -7.98 -2.15
C GLU A 79 -9.72 -9.48 -2.44
N SER A 80 -8.77 -10.24 -1.90
CA SER A 80 -8.75 -11.70 -2.02
C SER A 80 -9.60 -12.29 -0.90
N LYS A 81 -10.46 -13.21 -1.28
CA LYS A 81 -11.29 -13.92 -0.30
C LYS A 81 -10.80 -15.33 -0.10
#